data_3ddfad5a3dd156da8b8a3a3c0ee5b2d6
#
_entry.id   3ddfad5a3dd156da8b8a3a3c0ee5b2d6
#
_cell.length_a   1.000
_cell.length_b   1.000
_cell.length_c   1.000
_cell.angle_alpha   90.00
_cell.angle_beta   90.00
_cell.angle_gamma   90.00
#
_symmetry.space_group_name_H-M   'P 1'
#
loop_
_entity.id
_entity.type
_entity.pdbx_description
1 polymer ?
#
loop_
_entity_poly.entity_id
_entity_poly.type
_entity_poly.pdbx_seq_one_letter_code
_entity_poly.pdbx_strand_id
1 'polypeptide(L)'
;MKRVCFLLERGNPPRLNPIFAEAFELLEAQQISVAVRFPEEELVSLDTFKVDADLYVLKSNTELALSLAMAYERIGARVLNRARASTLAKDKLLAAAILARAGIPTPRSLAVRRPDQLADSIGHDRPLILKPHRGYHGAGVAVAEHASELPPTDVYPEVVFAQDYLAHARRDLKVFAIGDDIFGVRKVFAPDSYLRAGEPTPLSPEVEQIARRCGAAFGLEMYGLDVAEDPQAGPRVIDMNYFPGYRGVPDAARRVADYIGHAVREA
;
A
#
# COMPACT_ATOMS: atom_id res chain seq x y z
N MET A 1 22.18 17.62 -13.79
CA MET A 1 21.96 16.22 -13.39
C MET A 1 20.63 16.18 -12.64
N LYS A 2 19.70 15.32 -13.05
CA LYS A 2 18.39 15.18 -12.38
C LYS A 2 18.57 14.60 -10.98
N ARG A 3 17.70 14.97 -10.04
CA ARG A 3 17.77 14.57 -8.65
C ARG A 3 16.43 13.96 -8.18
N VAL A 4 16.49 12.78 -7.60
CA VAL A 4 15.36 12.10 -6.96
C VAL A 4 15.57 12.09 -5.44
N CYS A 5 14.56 12.46 -4.67
CA CYS A 5 14.57 12.42 -3.22
C CYS A 5 13.55 11.39 -2.72
N PHE A 6 14.03 10.34 -2.05
CA PHE A 6 13.16 9.34 -1.43
C PHE A 6 12.80 9.76 0.00
N LEU A 7 11.51 9.81 0.29
CA LEU A 7 10.96 9.95 1.64
C LEU A 7 10.72 8.53 2.18
N LEU A 8 11.59 8.06 3.04
CA LEU A 8 11.59 6.70 3.58
C LEU A 8 11.19 6.68 5.04
N GLU A 9 10.72 5.52 5.48
CA GLU A 9 10.53 5.16 6.88
C GLU A 9 11.62 4.15 7.28
N ARG A 10 12.27 4.34 8.42
CA ARG A 10 13.17 3.31 8.96
C ARG A 10 12.34 2.15 9.51
N GLY A 11 12.58 0.97 8.98
CA GLY A 11 12.04 -0.26 9.56
C GLY A 11 12.66 -0.55 10.94
N ASN A 12 11.99 -1.38 11.72
CA ASN A 12 12.57 -1.94 12.95
C ASN A 12 12.78 -3.45 12.76
N PRO A 13 14.04 -3.97 12.74
CA PRO A 13 15.30 -3.22 12.75
C PRO A 13 15.52 -2.37 11.50
N PRO A 14 16.32 -1.29 11.59
CA PRO A 14 16.54 -0.37 10.49
C PRO A 14 17.30 -1.08 9.36
N ARG A 15 16.60 -1.42 8.29
CA ARG A 15 17.18 -2.03 7.08
C ARG A 15 16.48 -1.48 5.85
N LEU A 16 17.27 -0.98 4.92
CA LEU A 16 16.76 -0.68 3.59
C LEU A 16 16.37 -1.98 2.88
N ASN A 17 15.22 -1.98 2.22
CA ASN A 17 14.83 -3.09 1.36
C ASN A 17 15.90 -3.27 0.26
N PRO A 18 16.49 -4.47 0.07
CA PRO A 18 17.54 -4.69 -0.93
C PRO A 18 17.16 -4.25 -2.34
N ILE A 19 15.88 -4.39 -2.72
CA ILE A 19 15.39 -3.93 -4.02
C ILE A 19 15.59 -2.41 -4.20
N PHE A 20 15.35 -1.62 -3.16
CA PHE A 20 15.58 -0.17 -3.23
C PHE A 20 17.06 0.19 -3.15
N ALA A 21 17.87 -0.56 -2.39
CA ALA A 21 19.32 -0.35 -2.38
C ALA A 21 19.91 -0.51 -3.79
N GLU A 22 19.58 -1.62 -4.46
CA GLU A 22 19.99 -1.88 -5.84
C GLU A 22 19.38 -0.86 -6.83
N ALA A 23 18.11 -0.46 -6.64
CA ALA A 23 17.48 0.55 -7.50
C ALA A 23 18.19 1.92 -7.39
N PHE A 24 18.73 2.28 -6.22
CA PHE A 24 19.50 3.51 -6.05
C PHE A 24 20.80 3.46 -6.86
N GLU A 25 21.55 2.35 -6.79
CA GLU A 25 22.76 2.16 -7.59
C GLU A 25 22.47 2.24 -9.11
N LEU A 26 21.34 1.65 -9.53
CA LEU A 26 20.90 1.71 -10.94
C LEU A 26 20.49 3.11 -11.38
N LEU A 27 19.87 3.92 -10.52
CA LEU A 27 19.55 5.31 -10.80
C LEU A 27 20.83 6.17 -10.90
N GLU A 28 21.79 5.97 -10.01
CA GLU A 28 23.08 6.65 -10.05
C GLU A 28 23.87 6.30 -11.32
N ALA A 29 23.84 5.02 -11.74
CA ALA A 29 24.41 4.60 -13.03
C ALA A 29 23.73 5.27 -14.24
N GLN A 30 22.46 5.68 -14.11
CA GLN A 30 21.73 6.48 -15.10
C GLN A 30 22.00 7.98 -14.97
N GLN A 31 22.99 8.40 -14.19
CA GLN A 31 23.33 9.81 -13.92
C GLN A 31 22.19 10.60 -13.24
N ILE A 32 21.40 9.94 -12.40
CA ILE A 32 20.37 10.52 -11.57
C ILE A 32 20.88 10.53 -10.14
N SER A 33 20.98 11.70 -9.52
CA SER A 33 21.40 11.82 -8.11
C SER A 33 20.29 11.33 -7.19
N VAL A 34 20.61 10.42 -6.27
CA VAL A 34 19.67 9.90 -5.28
C VAL A 34 19.92 10.55 -3.93
N ALA A 35 18.89 11.14 -3.35
CA ALA A 35 18.87 11.59 -1.96
C ALA A 35 17.85 10.78 -1.18
N VAL A 36 18.15 10.48 0.08
CA VAL A 36 17.24 9.79 1.00
C VAL A 36 16.99 10.69 2.21
N ARG A 37 15.73 10.85 2.57
CA ARG A 37 15.30 11.53 3.79
C ARG A 37 14.45 10.60 4.64
N PHE A 38 14.63 10.72 5.94
CA PHE A 38 13.83 10.06 6.97
C PHE A 38 13.08 11.15 7.76
N PRO A 39 11.86 11.51 7.36
CA PRO A 39 11.13 12.63 7.96
C PRO A 39 11.05 12.57 9.49
N GLU A 40 10.95 11.37 10.05
CA GLU A 40 10.85 11.13 11.48
C GLU A 40 12.14 11.40 12.27
N GLU A 41 13.27 11.55 11.57
CA GLU A 41 14.59 11.80 12.14
C GLU A 41 15.11 13.21 11.84
N GLU A 42 14.37 13.99 11.03
CA GLU A 42 14.78 15.29 10.58
C GLU A 42 13.93 16.40 11.22
N LEU A 43 14.58 17.49 11.60
CA LEU A 43 13.86 18.72 11.91
C LEU A 43 13.58 19.46 10.60
N VAL A 44 12.30 19.57 10.24
CA VAL A 44 11.87 20.30 9.05
C VAL A 44 11.37 21.67 9.44
N SER A 45 12.10 22.73 9.05
CA SER A 45 11.64 24.11 9.20
C SER A 45 10.64 24.45 8.11
N LEU A 46 9.40 24.76 8.50
CA LEU A 46 8.36 25.09 7.54
C LEU A 46 8.54 26.47 6.91
N ASP A 47 9.28 27.38 7.56
CA ASP A 47 9.56 28.72 7.06
C ASP A 47 10.59 28.71 5.90
N THR A 48 11.48 27.71 5.91
CA THR A 48 12.52 27.54 4.88
C THR A 48 12.27 26.35 3.95
N PHE A 49 11.06 25.79 4.03
CA PHE A 49 10.66 24.63 3.25
C PHE A 49 10.68 24.93 1.75
N LYS A 50 11.43 24.15 0.98
CA LYS A 50 11.62 24.39 -0.47
C LYS A 50 11.75 23.09 -1.23
N VAL A 51 11.47 23.15 -2.52
CA VAL A 51 11.73 22.05 -3.46
C VAL A 51 13.24 22.06 -3.80
N ASP A 52 13.91 20.92 -3.54
CA ASP A 52 15.33 20.71 -3.80
C ASP A 52 15.65 19.44 -4.59
N ALA A 53 14.60 18.80 -5.14
CA ALA A 53 14.71 17.64 -6.03
C ALA A 53 13.72 17.77 -7.19
N ASP A 54 14.03 17.15 -8.33
CA ASP A 54 13.13 17.11 -9.50
C ASP A 54 11.95 16.18 -9.27
N LEU A 55 12.13 15.10 -8.48
CA LEU A 55 11.10 14.16 -8.12
C LEU A 55 11.26 13.71 -6.67
N TYR A 56 10.17 13.71 -5.92
CA TYR A 56 10.09 13.08 -4.60
C TYR A 56 9.38 11.74 -4.72
N VAL A 57 9.94 10.69 -4.11
CA VAL A 57 9.35 9.35 -4.08
C VAL A 57 8.89 9.05 -2.67
N LEU A 58 7.57 8.96 -2.49
CA LEU A 58 6.96 8.71 -1.18
C LEU A 58 6.90 7.20 -0.91
N LYS A 59 7.86 6.71 -0.10
CA LYS A 59 7.95 5.32 0.35
C LYS A 59 7.98 5.24 1.87
N SER A 60 7.07 5.93 2.52
CA SER A 60 6.86 5.92 3.97
C SER A 60 5.37 5.84 4.27
N ASN A 61 5.01 5.15 5.37
CA ASN A 61 3.63 5.02 5.83
C ASN A 61 3.29 5.98 6.99
N THR A 62 4.21 6.86 7.39
CA THR A 62 4.00 7.75 8.51
C THR A 62 3.13 8.97 8.13
N GLU A 63 2.40 9.51 9.11
CA GLU A 63 1.58 10.71 8.90
C GLU A 63 2.44 11.92 8.56
N LEU A 64 3.65 12.02 9.17
CA LEU A 64 4.57 13.11 8.91
C LEU A 64 5.06 13.09 7.45
N ALA A 65 5.50 11.93 6.96
CA ALA A 65 5.96 11.80 5.58
C ALA A 65 4.85 12.10 4.55
N LEU A 66 3.62 11.62 4.81
CA LEU A 66 2.45 11.93 3.97
C LEU A 66 2.13 13.43 3.97
N SER A 67 2.14 14.06 5.14
CA SER A 67 1.91 15.51 5.26
C SER A 67 2.99 16.33 4.56
N LEU A 68 4.27 15.93 4.70
CA LEU A 68 5.37 16.58 4.00
C LEU A 68 5.28 16.38 2.48
N ALA A 69 4.90 15.20 2.01
CA ALA A 69 4.69 14.95 0.59
C ALA A 69 3.58 15.84 0.01
N MET A 70 2.47 16.04 0.75
CA MET A 70 1.42 16.98 0.38
C MET A 70 1.91 18.43 0.39
N ALA A 71 2.74 18.81 1.36
CA ALA A 71 3.34 20.13 1.42
C ALA A 71 4.28 20.37 0.24
N TYR A 72 5.11 19.39 -0.13
CA TYR A 72 5.95 19.44 -1.34
C TYR A 72 5.12 19.65 -2.60
N GLU A 73 4.05 18.87 -2.81
CA GLU A 73 3.13 19.05 -3.95
C GLU A 73 2.52 20.46 -3.96
N ARG A 74 2.14 20.97 -2.77
CA ARG A 74 1.52 22.31 -2.65
C ARG A 74 2.44 23.45 -3.10
N ILE A 75 3.74 23.29 -2.92
CA ILE A 75 4.76 24.25 -3.38
C ILE A 75 5.37 23.92 -4.74
N GLY A 76 4.74 23.00 -5.50
CA GLY A 76 5.06 22.71 -6.89
C GLY A 76 6.01 21.54 -7.14
N ALA A 77 6.35 20.74 -6.11
CA ALA A 77 7.13 19.53 -6.33
C ALA A 77 6.31 18.44 -7.02
N ARG A 78 6.95 17.64 -7.86
CA ARG A 78 6.40 16.37 -8.33
C ARG A 78 6.65 15.27 -7.31
N VAL A 79 5.59 14.55 -6.93
CA VAL A 79 5.67 13.44 -5.98
C VAL A 79 5.12 12.16 -6.62
N LEU A 80 5.83 11.06 -6.49
CA LEU A 80 5.48 9.71 -6.95
C LEU A 80 5.36 8.77 -5.73
N ASN A 81 4.24 8.08 -5.52
CA ASN A 81 2.93 8.41 -6.08
C ASN A 81 2.45 9.76 -5.53
N ARG A 82 1.49 10.38 -6.19
CA ARG A 82 0.90 11.62 -5.68
C ARG A 82 0.46 11.45 -4.23
N ALA A 83 0.79 12.43 -3.39
CA ALA A 83 0.56 12.35 -1.95
C ALA A 83 -0.92 12.12 -1.60
N ARG A 84 -1.84 12.77 -2.33
CA ARG A 84 -3.28 12.53 -2.15
C ARG A 84 -3.68 11.09 -2.46
N ALA A 85 -3.21 10.51 -3.56
CA ALA A 85 -3.50 9.14 -3.95
C ALA A 85 -2.98 8.14 -2.90
N SER A 86 -1.77 8.37 -2.39
CA SER A 86 -1.15 7.59 -1.32
C SER A 86 -1.95 7.65 -0.01
N THR A 87 -2.43 8.85 0.37
CA THR A 87 -3.25 9.04 1.56
C THR A 87 -4.59 8.30 1.45
N LEU A 88 -5.24 8.34 0.27
CA LEU A 88 -6.50 7.63 0.03
C LEU A 88 -6.31 6.11 0.10
N ALA A 89 -5.21 5.59 -0.43
CA ALA A 89 -4.91 4.16 -0.39
C ALA A 89 -4.52 3.66 1.01
N LYS A 90 -3.90 4.52 1.83
CA LYS A 90 -3.54 4.19 3.21
C LYS A 90 -4.75 4.00 4.12
N ASP A 91 -5.80 4.77 3.91
CA ASP A 91 -7.01 4.73 4.73
C ASP A 91 -7.97 3.66 4.19
N LYS A 92 -8.13 2.56 4.94
CA LYS A 92 -8.93 1.39 4.52
C LYS A 92 -10.40 1.72 4.29
N LEU A 93 -10.95 2.68 5.03
CA LEU A 93 -12.33 3.12 4.86
C LEU A 93 -12.47 3.84 3.52
N LEU A 94 -11.59 4.80 3.24
CA LEU A 94 -11.59 5.53 1.97
C LEU A 94 -11.29 4.59 0.80
N ALA A 95 -10.33 3.67 0.97
CA ALA A 95 -9.98 2.68 -0.05
C ALA A 95 -11.18 1.79 -0.39
N ALA A 96 -11.89 1.25 0.61
CA ALA A 96 -13.08 0.43 0.38
C ALA A 96 -14.20 1.21 -0.34
N ALA A 97 -14.42 2.46 0.04
CA ALA A 97 -15.42 3.32 -0.60
C ALA A 97 -15.07 3.62 -2.07
N ILE A 98 -13.79 3.88 -2.37
CA ILE A 98 -13.31 4.11 -3.75
C ILE A 98 -13.47 2.84 -4.60
N LEU A 99 -13.04 1.68 -4.07
CA LEU A 99 -13.18 0.39 -4.76
C LEU A 99 -14.63 0.07 -5.07
N ALA A 100 -15.52 0.21 -4.08
CA ALA A 100 -16.96 -0.05 -4.24
C ALA A 100 -17.57 0.88 -5.29
N ARG A 101 -17.29 2.19 -5.25
CA ARG A 101 -17.79 3.17 -6.22
C ARG A 101 -17.28 2.92 -7.63
N ALA A 102 -16.05 2.41 -7.77
CA ALA A 102 -15.48 2.02 -9.05
C ALA A 102 -16.01 0.65 -9.55
N GLY A 103 -16.89 -0.01 -8.80
CA GLY A 103 -17.41 -1.34 -9.12
C GLY A 103 -16.31 -2.41 -9.14
N ILE A 104 -15.23 -2.23 -8.36
CA ILE A 104 -14.15 -3.21 -8.23
C ILE A 104 -14.58 -4.25 -7.19
N PRO A 105 -14.44 -5.55 -7.48
CA PRO A 105 -14.81 -6.59 -6.54
C PRO A 105 -14.01 -6.47 -5.23
N THR A 106 -14.72 -6.27 -4.11
CA THR A 106 -14.16 -6.18 -2.75
C THR A 106 -15.15 -6.82 -1.77
N PRO A 107 -14.73 -7.31 -0.60
CA PRO A 107 -15.66 -7.79 0.42
C PRO A 107 -16.56 -6.66 0.92
N ARG A 108 -17.77 -7.02 1.41
CA ARG A 108 -18.60 -6.07 2.14
C ARG A 108 -17.79 -5.44 3.26
N SER A 109 -17.81 -4.13 3.36
CA SER A 109 -17.01 -3.38 4.32
C SER A 109 -17.91 -2.49 5.18
N LEU A 110 -17.60 -2.39 6.46
CA LEU A 110 -18.30 -1.63 7.47
C LEU A 110 -17.32 -0.74 8.22
N ALA A 111 -17.79 0.40 8.69
CA ALA A 111 -17.02 1.28 9.54
C ALA A 111 -17.84 1.67 10.77
N VAL A 112 -17.26 1.52 11.94
CA VAL A 112 -17.89 1.86 13.21
C VAL A 112 -16.89 2.55 14.13
N ARG A 113 -17.39 3.20 15.18
CA ARG A 113 -16.54 3.79 16.22
C ARG A 113 -16.08 2.75 17.24
N ARG A 114 -16.92 1.76 17.54
CA ARG A 114 -16.66 0.72 18.54
C ARG A 114 -17.03 -0.66 18.00
N PRO A 115 -16.23 -1.70 18.32
CA PRO A 115 -16.51 -3.07 17.85
C PRO A 115 -17.90 -3.60 18.21
N ASP A 116 -18.44 -3.27 19.40
CA ASP A 116 -19.78 -3.71 19.86
C ASP A 116 -20.92 -3.30 18.91
N GLN A 117 -20.74 -2.23 18.14
CA GLN A 117 -21.71 -1.80 17.12
C GLN A 117 -21.85 -2.77 15.94
N LEU A 118 -20.92 -3.74 15.81
CA LEU A 118 -20.96 -4.78 14.78
C LEU A 118 -21.75 -6.02 15.19
N ALA A 119 -22.25 -6.11 16.43
CA ALA A 119 -22.89 -7.30 16.99
C ALA A 119 -23.99 -7.86 16.08
N ASP A 120 -24.87 -7.01 15.55
CA ASP A 120 -25.96 -7.40 14.65
C ASP A 120 -25.51 -7.69 13.22
N SER A 121 -24.25 -7.39 12.89
CA SER A 121 -23.69 -7.58 11.54
C SER A 121 -22.86 -8.86 11.43
N ILE A 122 -22.60 -9.54 12.55
CA ILE A 122 -21.85 -10.79 12.62
C ILE A 122 -22.81 -11.98 12.48
N GLY A 123 -22.35 -13.04 11.81
CA GLY A 123 -23.03 -14.33 11.83
C GLY A 123 -24.15 -14.51 10.81
N HIS A 124 -24.43 -13.51 9.94
CA HIS A 124 -25.47 -13.72 8.93
C HIS A 124 -25.00 -14.62 7.79
N ASP A 125 -23.78 -14.39 7.25
CA ASP A 125 -23.25 -15.19 6.14
C ASP A 125 -21.76 -15.55 6.31
N ARG A 126 -20.97 -14.67 6.94
CA ARG A 126 -19.50 -14.83 7.06
C ARG A 126 -19.00 -14.20 8.37
N PRO A 127 -17.86 -14.69 8.90
CA PRO A 127 -17.11 -13.98 9.95
C PRO A 127 -16.72 -12.59 9.49
N LEU A 128 -16.44 -11.70 10.44
CA LEU A 128 -15.88 -10.39 10.17
C LEU A 128 -14.38 -10.37 10.51
N ILE A 129 -13.57 -9.76 9.65
CA ILE A 129 -12.21 -9.36 9.97
C ILE A 129 -12.19 -7.88 10.32
N LEU A 130 -11.72 -7.55 11.53
CA LEU A 130 -11.60 -6.18 12.02
C LEU A 130 -10.15 -5.72 11.87
N LYS A 131 -9.96 -4.48 11.44
CA LYS A 131 -8.65 -3.88 11.20
C LYS A 131 -8.66 -2.43 11.66
N PRO A 132 -7.53 -1.89 12.17
CA PRO A 132 -7.38 -0.43 12.26
C PRO A 132 -7.52 0.19 10.87
N HIS A 133 -8.25 1.29 10.75
CA HIS A 133 -8.47 1.95 9.45
C HIS A 133 -7.16 2.43 8.79
N ARG A 134 -6.16 2.76 9.60
CA ARG A 134 -4.79 3.14 9.21
C ARG A 134 -3.77 2.24 9.89
N GLY A 135 -3.73 0.97 9.51
CA GLY A 135 -2.81 -0.03 10.02
C GLY A 135 -2.05 -0.71 8.91
N TYR A 136 -0.91 -1.30 9.24
CA TYR A 136 -0.07 -2.06 8.32
C TYR A 136 0.53 -3.29 9.04
N HIS A 137 1.03 -4.26 8.28
CA HIS A 137 1.67 -5.49 8.77
C HIS A 137 0.80 -6.34 9.70
N GLY A 138 -0.54 -6.25 9.59
CA GLY A 138 -1.46 -7.07 10.39
C GLY A 138 -1.59 -6.67 11.86
N ALA A 139 -0.99 -5.58 12.30
CA ALA A 139 -1.15 -5.10 13.67
C ALA A 139 -2.61 -4.73 13.96
N GLY A 140 -3.15 -5.19 15.08
CA GLY A 140 -4.52 -4.92 15.50
C GLY A 140 -5.60 -5.60 14.64
N VAL A 141 -5.27 -6.65 13.88
CA VAL A 141 -6.23 -7.44 13.12
C VAL A 141 -6.85 -8.51 14.03
N ALA A 142 -8.17 -8.62 14.02
CA ALA A 142 -8.94 -9.65 14.72
C ALA A 142 -9.98 -10.24 13.77
N VAL A 143 -10.30 -11.54 13.95
CA VAL A 143 -11.42 -12.19 13.26
C VAL A 143 -12.45 -12.54 14.32
N ALA A 144 -13.73 -12.27 14.06
CA ALA A 144 -14.84 -12.61 14.92
C ALA A 144 -15.90 -13.39 14.14
N GLU A 145 -16.23 -14.58 14.60
CA GLU A 145 -17.31 -15.43 14.07
C GLU A 145 -18.63 -15.14 14.81
N HIS A 146 -18.52 -14.69 16.07
CA HIS A 146 -19.65 -14.39 16.94
C HIS A 146 -19.46 -13.03 17.63
N ALA A 147 -20.55 -12.40 18.05
CA ALA A 147 -20.53 -11.12 18.75
C ALA A 147 -19.69 -11.14 20.05
N SER A 148 -19.60 -12.30 20.72
CA SER A 148 -18.78 -12.48 21.92
C SER A 148 -17.26 -12.46 21.67
N GLU A 149 -16.84 -12.57 20.41
CA GLU A 149 -15.42 -12.56 19.99
C GLU A 149 -14.98 -11.17 19.53
N LEU A 150 -15.88 -10.19 19.53
CA LEU A 150 -15.53 -8.81 19.21
C LEU A 150 -14.49 -8.29 20.21
N PRO A 151 -13.39 -7.71 19.72
CA PRO A 151 -12.36 -7.17 20.59
C PRO A 151 -12.90 -5.99 21.44
N PRO A 152 -12.28 -5.73 22.60
CA PRO A 152 -12.66 -4.59 23.43
C PRO A 152 -12.40 -3.26 22.73
N THR A 153 -13.13 -2.22 23.14
CA THR A 153 -13.18 -0.89 22.48
C THR A 153 -11.82 -0.17 22.47
N ASP A 154 -10.98 -0.42 23.45
CA ASP A 154 -9.67 0.20 23.61
C ASP A 154 -8.63 -0.29 22.59
N VAL A 155 -8.87 -1.44 21.95
CA VAL A 155 -8.02 -1.94 20.86
C VAL A 155 -8.06 -1.01 19.63
N TYR A 156 -9.17 -0.30 19.44
CA TYR A 156 -9.37 0.60 18.30
C TYR A 156 -9.73 2.00 18.81
N PRO A 157 -8.74 2.88 19.03
CA PRO A 157 -8.97 4.17 19.70
C PRO A 157 -9.85 5.15 18.90
N GLU A 158 -9.93 4.99 17.58
CA GLU A 158 -10.63 5.95 16.71
C GLU A 158 -11.70 5.28 15.85
N VAL A 159 -11.32 4.49 14.87
CA VAL A 159 -12.19 3.89 13.86
C VAL A 159 -11.89 2.41 13.73
N VAL A 160 -12.94 1.60 13.73
CA VAL A 160 -12.90 0.18 13.39
C VAL A 160 -13.33 0.03 11.93
N PHE A 161 -12.45 -0.52 11.12
CA PHE A 161 -12.79 -0.98 9.77
C PHE A 161 -13.03 -2.50 9.83
N ALA A 162 -14.19 -2.94 9.39
CA ALA A 162 -14.53 -4.36 9.35
C ALA A 162 -14.88 -4.79 7.92
N GLN A 163 -14.51 -6.02 7.56
CA GLN A 163 -14.84 -6.63 6.27
C GLN A 163 -15.36 -8.05 6.48
N ASP A 164 -16.20 -8.54 5.55
CA ASP A 164 -16.49 -9.97 5.48
C ASP A 164 -15.18 -10.74 5.32
N TYR A 165 -14.94 -11.68 6.21
CA TYR A 165 -13.74 -12.50 6.18
C TYR A 165 -13.84 -13.55 5.08
N LEU A 166 -12.94 -13.47 4.11
CA LEU A 166 -12.81 -14.46 3.06
C LEU A 166 -11.76 -15.49 3.52
N ALA A 167 -12.20 -16.67 3.90
CA ALA A 167 -11.31 -17.78 4.22
C ALA A 167 -10.65 -18.24 2.90
N HIS A 168 -9.44 -17.80 2.64
CA HIS A 168 -8.66 -18.20 1.48
C HIS A 168 -7.60 -19.21 1.87
N ALA A 169 -7.28 -20.09 0.93
CA ALA A 169 -6.28 -21.13 1.13
C ALA A 169 -4.92 -20.47 1.41
N ARG A 170 -4.35 -20.68 2.57
CA ARG A 170 -2.99 -20.39 3.10
C ARG A 170 -1.95 -19.68 2.19
N ARG A 171 -2.35 -19.18 1.02
CA ARG A 171 -1.51 -18.45 0.05
C ARG A 171 -2.22 -17.20 -0.42
N ASP A 172 -1.61 -16.05 -0.16
CA ASP A 172 -2.09 -14.75 -0.64
C ASP A 172 -1.60 -14.49 -2.06
N LEU A 173 -2.49 -14.04 -2.92
CA LEU A 173 -2.12 -13.46 -4.19
C LEU A 173 -1.82 -11.97 -3.99
N LYS A 174 -0.54 -11.62 -4.15
CA LYS A 174 -0.10 -10.23 -4.20
C LYS A 174 0.00 -9.80 -5.66
N VAL A 175 -0.61 -8.70 -6.01
CA VAL A 175 -0.48 -8.10 -7.33
C VAL A 175 0.29 -6.80 -7.18
N PHE A 176 1.31 -6.61 -7.99
CA PHE A 176 2.16 -5.42 -7.98
C PHE A 176 2.09 -4.71 -9.33
N ALA A 177 2.05 -3.38 -9.28
CA ALA A 177 2.10 -2.53 -10.46
C ALA A 177 3.31 -1.60 -10.42
N ILE A 178 3.99 -1.46 -11.54
CA ILE A 178 5.05 -0.49 -11.80
C ILE A 178 4.71 0.15 -13.16
N GLY A 179 4.10 1.33 -13.14
CA GLY A 179 3.48 1.90 -14.32
C GLY A 179 2.41 0.96 -14.89
N ASP A 180 2.52 0.64 -16.17
CA ASP A 180 1.60 -0.24 -16.88
C ASP A 180 1.89 -1.74 -16.70
N ASP A 181 3.04 -2.09 -16.13
CA ASP A 181 3.43 -3.47 -15.88
C ASP A 181 2.77 -4.02 -14.63
N ILE A 182 2.11 -5.18 -14.74
CA ILE A 182 1.40 -5.86 -13.64
C ILE A 182 2.04 -7.24 -13.39
N PHE A 183 2.32 -7.54 -12.13
CA PHE A 183 2.99 -8.76 -11.70
C PHE A 183 2.21 -9.48 -10.63
N GLY A 184 2.07 -10.79 -10.75
CA GLY A 184 1.53 -11.66 -9.72
C GLY A 184 2.63 -12.31 -8.89
N VAL A 185 2.41 -12.38 -7.58
CA VAL A 185 3.30 -13.07 -6.65
C VAL A 185 2.47 -13.82 -5.62
N ARG A 186 2.67 -15.13 -5.49
CA ARG A 186 2.05 -15.92 -4.42
C ARG A 186 2.95 -15.97 -3.21
N LYS A 187 2.36 -15.69 -2.05
CA LYS A 187 3.05 -15.78 -0.75
C LYS A 187 2.35 -16.79 0.14
N VAL A 188 3.14 -17.51 0.92
CA VAL A 188 2.61 -18.29 2.03
C VAL A 188 2.15 -17.33 3.12
N PHE A 189 0.95 -17.50 3.63
CA PHE A 189 0.44 -16.71 4.75
C PHE A 189 1.24 -17.04 6.02
N ALA A 190 2.00 -16.06 6.49
CA ALA A 190 2.79 -16.14 7.74
C ALA A 190 2.94 -14.73 8.32
N PRO A 191 3.10 -14.59 9.65
CA PRO A 191 3.26 -13.27 10.28
C PRO A 191 4.41 -12.42 9.71
N ASP A 192 5.46 -13.08 9.19
CA ASP A 192 6.63 -12.46 8.58
C ASP A 192 6.60 -12.48 7.03
N SER A 193 5.45 -12.78 6.42
CA SER A 193 5.28 -12.86 4.95
C SER A 193 5.69 -11.59 4.21
N TYR A 194 5.56 -10.42 4.87
CA TYR A 194 5.98 -9.14 4.31
C TYR A 194 7.50 -9.01 4.13
N LEU A 195 8.30 -9.79 4.86
CA LEU A 195 9.77 -9.86 4.75
C LEU A 195 10.25 -10.86 3.70
N ARG A 196 9.43 -11.86 3.36
CA ARG A 196 9.80 -12.94 2.45
C ARG A 196 9.51 -12.57 1.00
N ALA A 197 10.37 -13.04 0.09
CA ALA A 197 10.01 -13.07 -1.32
C ALA A 197 8.92 -14.14 -1.53
N GLY A 198 7.94 -13.82 -2.37
CA GLY A 198 6.99 -14.81 -2.83
C GLY A 198 7.46 -15.41 -4.17
N GLU A 199 6.67 -16.33 -4.71
CA GLU A 199 6.90 -16.96 -6.00
C GLU A 199 6.17 -16.18 -7.10
N PRO A 200 6.86 -15.76 -8.18
CA PRO A 200 6.18 -15.18 -9.35
C PRO A 200 5.10 -16.12 -9.86
N THR A 201 3.93 -15.59 -10.18
CA THR A 201 2.81 -16.38 -10.70
C THR A 201 2.11 -15.64 -11.83
N PRO A 202 1.69 -16.32 -12.90
CA PRO A 202 0.84 -15.71 -13.91
C PRO A 202 -0.47 -15.23 -13.29
N LEU A 203 -0.97 -14.11 -13.77
CA LEU A 203 -2.27 -13.56 -13.40
C LEU A 203 -3.32 -13.98 -14.42
N SER A 204 -4.55 -14.18 -13.96
CA SER A 204 -5.68 -14.27 -14.88
C SER A 204 -5.97 -12.90 -15.50
N PRO A 205 -6.52 -12.84 -16.73
CA PRO A 205 -6.94 -11.58 -17.34
C PRO A 205 -7.89 -10.75 -16.46
N GLU A 206 -8.74 -11.42 -15.68
CA GLU A 206 -9.65 -10.76 -14.74
C GLU A 206 -8.89 -10.04 -13.63
N VAL A 207 -7.90 -10.68 -13.01
CA VAL A 207 -7.07 -10.08 -11.95
C VAL A 207 -6.25 -8.93 -12.49
N GLU A 208 -5.67 -9.05 -13.69
CA GLU A 208 -4.96 -7.94 -14.33
C GLU A 208 -5.89 -6.74 -14.59
N GLN A 209 -7.10 -6.97 -15.08
CA GLN A 209 -8.08 -5.92 -15.30
C GLN A 209 -8.48 -5.25 -13.97
N ILE A 210 -8.71 -6.03 -12.91
CA ILE A 210 -8.98 -5.50 -11.56
C ILE A 210 -7.82 -4.60 -11.12
N ALA A 211 -6.57 -5.05 -11.27
CA ALA A 211 -5.40 -4.27 -10.89
C ALA A 211 -5.34 -2.92 -11.63
N ARG A 212 -5.47 -2.91 -12.95
CA ARG A 212 -5.48 -1.68 -13.75
C ARG A 212 -6.59 -0.72 -13.33
N ARG A 213 -7.79 -1.24 -13.07
CA ARG A 213 -8.93 -0.44 -12.57
C ARG A 213 -8.64 0.15 -11.19
N CYS A 214 -7.97 -0.59 -10.30
CA CYS A 214 -7.52 -0.07 -9.01
C CYS A 214 -6.56 1.10 -9.20
N GLY A 215 -5.48 0.95 -9.97
CA GLY A 215 -4.55 2.03 -10.25
C GLY A 215 -5.23 3.29 -10.77
N ALA A 216 -6.13 3.13 -11.75
CA ALA A 216 -6.90 4.24 -12.31
C ALA A 216 -7.84 4.91 -11.29
N ALA A 217 -8.54 4.13 -10.45
CA ALA A 217 -9.48 4.66 -9.46
C ALA A 217 -8.80 5.50 -8.38
N PHE A 218 -7.56 5.17 -8.01
CA PHE A 218 -6.77 5.92 -7.02
C PHE A 218 -5.85 6.97 -7.65
N GLY A 219 -5.51 6.84 -8.92
CA GLY A 219 -4.45 7.62 -9.57
C GLY A 219 -3.06 7.21 -9.06
N LEU A 220 -2.84 5.91 -8.85
CA LEU A 220 -1.57 5.34 -8.44
C LEU A 220 -0.84 4.73 -9.62
N GLU A 221 0.46 4.92 -9.66
CA GLU A 221 1.37 4.43 -10.70
C GLU A 221 2.23 3.26 -10.20
N MET A 222 2.62 3.29 -8.92
CA MET A 222 3.39 2.25 -8.26
C MET A 222 2.64 1.74 -7.03
N TYR A 223 2.00 0.58 -7.12
CA TYR A 223 1.12 0.09 -6.06
C TYR A 223 1.12 -1.43 -5.94
N GLY A 224 0.48 -1.93 -4.90
CA GLY A 224 0.24 -3.34 -4.68
C GLY A 224 -1.17 -3.60 -4.19
N LEU A 225 -1.69 -4.77 -4.51
CA LEU A 225 -2.99 -5.27 -4.06
C LEU A 225 -2.80 -6.59 -3.34
N ASP A 226 -3.59 -6.80 -2.32
CA ASP A 226 -3.84 -8.11 -1.76
C ASP A 226 -5.17 -8.62 -2.31
N VAL A 227 -5.12 -9.75 -3.00
CA VAL A 227 -6.29 -10.33 -3.67
C VAL A 227 -6.62 -11.68 -3.04
N ALA A 228 -7.85 -11.81 -2.53
CA ALA A 228 -8.41 -13.08 -2.15
C ALA A 228 -9.11 -13.71 -3.35
N GLU A 229 -8.80 -14.97 -3.62
CA GLU A 229 -9.48 -15.77 -4.66
C GLU A 229 -10.60 -16.57 -4.00
N ASP A 230 -11.81 -15.99 -3.95
CA ASP A 230 -12.99 -16.68 -3.43
C ASP A 230 -13.47 -17.71 -4.46
N PRO A 231 -13.57 -19.00 -4.11
CA PRO A 231 -13.96 -20.06 -5.05
C PRO A 231 -15.35 -19.87 -5.68
N GLN A 232 -16.24 -19.15 -5.01
CA GLN A 232 -17.62 -18.94 -5.45
C GLN A 232 -17.82 -17.58 -6.10
N ALA A 233 -17.12 -16.55 -5.60
CA ALA A 233 -17.35 -15.17 -5.99
C ALA A 233 -16.20 -14.57 -6.83
N GLY A 234 -15.15 -15.35 -7.11
CA GLY A 234 -13.99 -14.91 -7.89
C GLY A 234 -13.02 -14.00 -7.10
N PRO A 235 -12.08 -13.34 -7.80
CA PRO A 235 -11.05 -12.53 -7.16
C PRO A 235 -11.65 -11.25 -6.54
N ARG A 236 -11.22 -10.93 -5.31
CA ARG A 236 -11.63 -9.74 -4.57
C ARG A 236 -10.44 -9.04 -3.96
N VAL A 237 -10.39 -7.72 -4.11
CA VAL A 237 -9.36 -6.87 -3.50
C VAL A 237 -9.67 -6.71 -2.01
N ILE A 238 -8.75 -7.17 -1.14
CA ILE A 238 -8.91 -7.12 0.32
C ILE A 238 -8.02 -6.05 0.98
N ASP A 239 -6.99 -5.57 0.28
CA ASP A 239 -6.17 -4.45 0.73
C ASP A 239 -5.49 -3.76 -0.47
N MET A 240 -5.16 -2.48 -0.28
CA MET A 240 -4.48 -1.64 -1.27
C MET A 240 -3.25 -1.00 -0.62
N ASN A 241 -2.10 -1.12 -1.28
CA ASN A 241 -0.82 -0.62 -0.79
C ASN A 241 -0.21 0.33 -1.81
N TYR A 242 -0.08 1.62 -1.48
CA TYR A 242 0.73 2.51 -2.29
C TYR A 242 2.22 2.21 -2.08
N PHE A 243 2.98 2.18 -3.11
CA PHE A 243 4.42 1.97 -3.12
C PHE A 243 4.91 0.77 -2.27
N PRO A 244 4.62 -0.48 -2.66
CA PRO A 244 4.98 -1.69 -1.92
C PRO A 244 6.49 -1.99 -2.00
N GLY A 245 6.90 -3.10 -1.37
CA GLY A 245 8.30 -3.54 -1.36
C GLY A 245 8.73 -4.38 -2.57
N TYR A 246 7.83 -4.72 -3.48
CA TYR A 246 8.06 -5.49 -4.73
C TYR A 246 8.77 -6.84 -4.57
N ARG A 247 8.80 -7.42 -3.37
CA ARG A 247 9.47 -8.70 -3.11
C ARG A 247 8.79 -9.84 -3.86
N GLY A 248 9.57 -10.55 -4.68
CA GLY A 248 9.11 -11.63 -5.56
C GLY A 248 8.78 -11.20 -6.98
N VAL A 249 8.79 -9.90 -7.28
CA VAL A 249 8.71 -9.43 -8.68
C VAL A 249 10.05 -9.68 -9.37
N PRO A 250 10.08 -10.30 -10.55
CA PRO A 250 11.30 -10.48 -11.33
C PRO A 250 11.93 -9.14 -11.70
N ASP A 251 13.26 -9.02 -11.54
CA ASP A 251 14.04 -7.81 -11.86
C ASP A 251 13.50 -6.52 -11.21
N ALA A 252 12.91 -6.64 -10.01
CA ALA A 252 12.18 -5.56 -9.35
C ALA A 252 13.01 -4.27 -9.23
N ALA A 253 14.29 -4.36 -8.85
CA ALA A 253 15.16 -3.21 -8.68
C ALA A 253 15.32 -2.42 -9.98
N ARG A 254 15.60 -3.14 -11.08
CA ARG A 254 15.74 -2.54 -12.43
C ARG A 254 14.43 -1.87 -12.86
N ARG A 255 13.30 -2.56 -12.75
CA ARG A 255 11.98 -2.03 -13.14
C ARG A 255 11.61 -0.77 -12.35
N VAL A 256 11.86 -0.78 -11.05
CA VAL A 256 11.66 0.39 -10.18
C VAL A 256 12.58 1.54 -10.60
N ALA A 257 13.86 1.27 -10.83
CA ALA A 257 14.83 2.28 -11.26
C ALA A 257 14.48 2.87 -12.63
N ASP A 258 14.13 2.04 -13.61
CA ASP A 258 13.77 2.47 -14.95
C ASP A 258 12.51 3.34 -14.95
N TYR A 259 11.48 2.94 -14.19
CA TYR A 259 10.25 3.71 -14.05
C TYR A 259 10.50 5.08 -13.40
N ILE A 260 11.22 5.11 -12.26
CA ILE A 260 11.56 6.37 -11.58
C ILE A 260 12.48 7.24 -12.45
N GLY A 261 13.45 6.61 -13.14
CA GLY A 261 14.34 7.29 -14.07
C GLY A 261 13.60 7.94 -15.24
N HIS A 262 12.57 7.30 -15.77
CA HIS A 262 11.68 7.88 -16.77
C HIS A 262 10.87 9.05 -16.16
N ALA A 263 10.22 8.82 -15.04
CA ALA A 263 9.40 9.82 -14.36
C ALA A 263 10.17 11.10 -14.03
N VAL A 264 11.43 11.01 -13.56
CA VAL A 264 12.22 12.20 -13.22
C VAL A 264 12.69 12.99 -14.45
N ARG A 265 12.83 12.34 -15.61
CA ARG A 265 13.20 13.03 -16.86
C ARG A 265 12.05 13.82 -17.46
N GLU A 266 10.81 13.40 -17.19
CA GLU A 266 9.59 14.10 -17.60
C GLU A 266 9.14 15.20 -16.60
N ALA A 267 9.84 15.36 -15.49
CA ALA A 267 9.56 16.31 -14.40
C ALA A 267 10.07 17.77 -14.69
#